data_89d3b2242cbb77e438be2da383ba8de1
#
_entry.id   89d3b2242cbb77e438be2da383ba8de1
#
_cell.length_a   1.000
_cell.length_b   1.000
_cell.length_c   1.000
_cell.angle_alpha   90.00
_cell.angle_beta   90.00
_cell.angle_gamma   90.00
#
_symmetry.space_group_name_H-M   'P 1'
#
loop_
_entity.id
_entity.type
_entity.pdbx_description
1 polymer ?
#
loop_
_entity_poly.entity_id
_entity_poly.type
_entity_poly.pdbx_seq_one_letter_code
_entity_poly.pdbx_strand_id
1 'polypeptide(L)'
;MTNAEKALQLHKEWNGKFETTPKMSITTREDLALAYTPGVAEPCKVIAKDKEAAYTYTIKSNTIAVVSDGSAVLGLGNIGAHAAMPVMEGKAVLFKSFGGVNAVPICLDTQDTEEIIKTVVNIAPAFGGINLEDISAPRCFEIESRLKELLDIPVFHDDQHGTAIVVLAGIINGLKVTGKTKEECKVVINGAGSAGVAITKLLLTYGFKNVTMCDKSGILSKNSEGLNWMQKSMMDVTNLEGKTGSLADALVGADVFVGVSAPNIVTADMVKTMNKDAIIFAMANPVPEIMPDVAKAAGARVVGTGRSDFPNQVNNVIAFPGIFKGALEGRATQITEEMKLAAANAIAGLVPEEELNENNILPEAFDPRVADVVAKAVMDLIK
;
A
#
# COMPACT_ATOMS: atom_id res chain seq x y z
N MET A 1 16.66 -19.07 20.64
CA MET A 1 16.71 -17.75 19.95
C MET A 1 15.31 -17.47 19.43
N THR A 2 14.70 -16.38 19.84
CA THR A 2 13.42 -15.90 19.32
C THR A 2 13.57 -15.37 17.89
N ASN A 3 12.46 -15.21 17.16
CA ASN A 3 12.50 -14.60 15.82
C ASN A 3 13.07 -13.17 15.85
N ALA A 4 12.81 -12.42 16.92
CA ALA A 4 13.37 -11.07 17.10
C ALA A 4 14.90 -11.08 17.27
N GLU A 5 15.43 -11.97 18.12
CA GLU A 5 16.88 -12.13 18.29
C GLU A 5 17.56 -12.60 17.02
N LYS A 6 16.93 -13.54 16.28
CA LYS A 6 17.43 -14.01 14.98
C LYS A 6 17.45 -12.89 13.95
N ALA A 7 16.37 -12.09 13.88
CA ALA A 7 16.30 -10.96 12.96
C ALA A 7 17.40 -9.93 13.23
N LEU A 8 17.62 -9.58 14.50
CA LEU A 8 18.68 -8.63 14.89
C LEU A 8 20.07 -9.14 14.52
N GLN A 9 20.34 -10.43 14.76
CA GLN A 9 21.60 -11.07 14.39
C GLN A 9 21.82 -11.04 12.87
N LEU A 10 20.82 -11.44 12.08
CA LEU A 10 20.90 -11.45 10.62
C LEU A 10 21.10 -10.04 10.04
N HIS A 11 20.43 -9.01 10.56
CA HIS A 11 20.66 -7.63 10.12
C HIS A 11 22.10 -7.15 10.38
N LYS A 12 22.69 -7.58 11.48
CA LYS A 12 24.10 -7.32 11.78
C LYS A 12 25.04 -8.06 10.82
N GLU A 13 24.76 -9.33 10.51
CA GLU A 13 25.55 -10.16 9.61
C GLU A 13 25.49 -9.64 8.16
N TRP A 14 24.29 -9.24 7.71
CA TRP A 14 24.09 -8.66 6.37
C TRP A 14 24.76 -7.29 6.21
N ASN A 15 24.93 -6.55 7.30
CA ASN A 15 25.41 -5.16 7.26
C ASN A 15 24.55 -4.28 6.33
N GLY A 16 23.24 -4.40 6.45
CA GLY A 16 22.22 -3.89 5.53
C GLY A 16 21.71 -4.98 4.57
N LYS A 17 20.44 -4.87 4.17
CA LYS A 17 19.77 -5.83 3.27
C LYS A 17 19.92 -5.50 1.80
N PHE A 18 20.51 -4.36 1.48
CA PHE A 18 20.53 -3.77 0.15
C PHE A 18 21.95 -3.36 -0.23
N GLU A 19 22.34 -3.66 -1.48
CA GLU A 19 23.59 -3.22 -2.09
C GLU A 19 23.34 -2.72 -3.53
N THR A 20 24.25 -1.91 -4.06
CA THR A 20 24.24 -1.51 -5.46
C THR A 20 25.23 -2.34 -6.25
N THR A 21 24.78 -2.96 -7.34
CA THR A 21 25.60 -3.80 -8.20
C THR A 21 25.66 -3.22 -9.61
N PRO A 22 26.85 -2.96 -10.16
CA PRO A 22 26.99 -2.50 -11.54
C PRO A 22 26.53 -3.58 -12.53
N LYS A 23 25.93 -3.17 -13.66
CA LYS A 23 25.53 -4.08 -14.76
C LYS A 23 26.69 -4.50 -15.64
N MET A 24 27.84 -3.82 -15.53
CA MET A 24 29.02 -4.06 -16.34
C MET A 24 30.28 -4.03 -15.46
N SER A 25 31.33 -4.67 -15.93
CA SER A 25 32.63 -4.66 -15.27
C SER A 25 33.58 -3.69 -15.99
N ILE A 26 34.46 -3.03 -15.25
CA ILE A 26 35.53 -2.20 -15.81
C ILE A 26 36.85 -2.94 -15.54
N THR A 27 37.39 -3.56 -16.57
CA THR A 27 38.63 -4.40 -16.48
C THR A 27 39.71 -3.93 -17.43
N THR A 28 39.35 -3.12 -18.42
CA THR A 28 40.27 -2.59 -19.43
C THR A 28 40.21 -1.06 -19.53
N ARG A 29 41.21 -0.45 -20.18
CA ARG A 29 41.16 0.98 -20.51
C ARG A 29 40.01 1.33 -21.47
N GLU A 30 39.65 0.41 -22.33
CA GLU A 30 38.54 0.58 -23.25
C GLU A 30 37.21 0.59 -22.49
N ASP A 31 36.97 -0.34 -21.56
CA ASP A 31 35.80 -0.34 -20.71
C ASP A 31 35.65 0.97 -19.95
N LEU A 32 36.78 1.48 -19.39
CA LEU A 32 36.77 2.75 -18.68
C LEU A 32 36.44 3.93 -19.61
N ALA A 33 36.97 3.95 -20.81
CA ALA A 33 36.73 5.01 -21.79
C ALA A 33 35.27 5.02 -22.26
N LEU A 34 34.63 3.86 -22.39
CA LEU A 34 33.22 3.74 -22.77
C LEU A 34 32.30 4.04 -21.59
N ALA A 35 32.59 3.52 -20.42
CA ALA A 35 31.71 3.65 -19.24
C ALA A 35 31.79 5.05 -18.59
N TYR A 36 32.90 5.74 -18.73
CA TYR A 36 33.14 7.03 -18.11
C TYR A 36 33.71 8.04 -19.13
N THR A 37 34.91 8.50 -18.97
CA THR A 37 35.50 9.55 -19.83
C THR A 37 36.40 8.92 -20.92
N PRO A 38 36.17 9.26 -22.21
CA PRO A 38 35.28 10.31 -22.77
C PRO A 38 33.88 9.85 -23.19
N GLY A 39 33.61 8.55 -23.27
CA GLY A 39 32.39 7.97 -23.88
C GLY A 39 31.10 8.45 -23.24
N VAL A 40 31.05 8.67 -21.92
CA VAL A 40 29.88 9.14 -21.17
C VAL A 40 29.34 10.50 -21.67
N ALA A 41 30.15 11.28 -22.37
CA ALA A 41 29.71 12.56 -22.91
C ALA A 41 28.60 12.40 -23.98
N GLU A 42 28.56 11.28 -24.70
CA GLU A 42 27.56 11.08 -25.76
C GLU A 42 26.15 10.90 -25.22
N PRO A 43 25.85 9.97 -24.29
CA PRO A 43 24.52 9.93 -23.67
C PRO A 43 24.15 11.24 -22.97
N CYS A 44 25.09 11.95 -22.33
CA CYS A 44 24.81 13.26 -21.73
C CYS A 44 24.32 14.28 -22.77
N LYS A 45 24.95 14.34 -23.95
CA LYS A 45 24.52 15.25 -25.04
C LYS A 45 23.15 14.91 -25.57
N VAL A 46 22.79 13.63 -25.64
CA VAL A 46 21.47 13.19 -26.09
C VAL A 46 20.42 13.59 -25.05
N ILE A 47 20.65 13.28 -23.78
CA ILE A 47 19.71 13.61 -22.68
C ILE A 47 19.55 15.13 -22.52
N ALA A 48 20.62 15.90 -22.70
CA ALA A 48 20.55 17.37 -22.63
C ALA A 48 19.63 17.99 -23.71
N LYS A 49 19.46 17.31 -24.84
CA LYS A 49 18.58 17.74 -25.93
C LYS A 49 17.16 17.21 -25.74
N ASP A 50 17.03 16.00 -25.20
CA ASP A 50 15.77 15.32 -24.98
C ASP A 50 15.81 14.59 -23.62
N LYS A 51 15.11 15.12 -22.63
CA LYS A 51 15.04 14.56 -21.28
C LYS A 51 14.47 13.14 -21.25
N GLU A 52 13.60 12.78 -22.20
CA GLU A 52 13.02 11.44 -22.29
C GLU A 52 14.07 10.37 -22.57
N ALA A 53 15.16 10.73 -23.23
CA ALA A 53 16.29 9.84 -23.47
C ALA A 53 16.95 9.34 -22.16
N ALA A 54 16.73 10.00 -21.03
CA ALA A 54 17.21 9.51 -19.72
C ALA A 54 16.66 8.12 -19.39
N TYR A 55 15.46 7.79 -19.82
CA TYR A 55 14.89 6.45 -19.63
C TYR A 55 15.56 5.38 -20.49
N THR A 56 16.19 5.75 -21.59
CA THR A 56 16.96 4.82 -22.44
C THR A 56 18.37 4.62 -21.93
N TYR A 57 19.02 5.69 -21.47
CA TYR A 57 20.46 5.70 -21.20
C TYR A 57 20.84 5.68 -19.71
N THR A 58 19.85 5.67 -18.79
CA THR A 58 20.13 5.65 -17.37
C THR A 58 19.25 4.63 -16.62
N ILE A 59 19.52 4.46 -15.32
CA ILE A 59 18.73 3.60 -14.44
C ILE A 59 17.33 4.15 -14.18
N LYS A 60 17.02 5.38 -14.60
CA LYS A 60 15.70 6.03 -14.41
C LYS A 60 14.55 5.17 -14.92
N SER A 61 14.75 4.39 -15.98
CA SER A 61 13.71 3.53 -16.57
C SER A 61 13.14 2.48 -15.60
N ASN A 62 13.93 2.00 -14.64
CA ASN A 62 13.54 0.91 -13.73
C ASN A 62 13.95 1.15 -12.28
N THR A 63 14.04 2.41 -11.87
CA THR A 63 14.47 2.75 -10.49
C THR A 63 13.53 3.77 -9.87
N ILE A 64 13.07 3.48 -8.65
CA ILE A 64 12.21 4.36 -7.85
C ILE A 64 12.91 4.80 -6.57
N ALA A 65 12.47 5.92 -5.99
CA ALA A 65 12.82 6.30 -4.63
C ALA A 65 11.74 5.76 -3.66
N VAL A 66 12.18 5.14 -2.56
CA VAL A 66 11.32 4.82 -1.40
C VAL A 66 11.59 5.90 -0.35
N VAL A 67 10.66 6.85 -0.25
CA VAL A 67 10.84 8.05 0.58
C VAL A 67 10.04 7.92 1.87
N SER A 68 10.70 8.14 3.00
CA SER A 68 10.09 8.13 4.34
C SER A 68 10.67 9.23 5.23
N ASP A 69 9.86 9.72 6.16
CA ASP A 69 10.33 10.53 7.30
C ASP A 69 10.29 9.76 8.63
N GLY A 70 9.87 8.49 8.58
CA GLY A 70 9.78 7.61 9.75
C GLY A 70 8.74 8.02 10.78
N SER A 71 7.73 8.82 10.38
CA SER A 71 6.73 9.36 11.33
C SER A 71 5.55 8.42 11.60
N ALA A 72 5.40 7.34 10.83
CA ALA A 72 4.28 6.40 10.99
C ALA A 72 4.69 4.95 10.70
N VAL A 73 5.83 4.51 11.22
CA VAL A 73 6.34 3.14 11.03
C VAL A 73 5.43 2.13 11.71
N LEU A 74 4.96 1.16 10.94
CA LEU A 74 3.95 0.18 11.33
C LEU A 74 4.26 -0.49 12.68
N GLY A 75 3.35 -0.34 13.64
CA GLY A 75 3.46 -0.90 14.99
C GLY A 75 4.43 -0.18 15.92
N LEU A 76 5.25 0.75 15.41
CA LEU A 76 6.25 1.50 16.19
C LEU A 76 5.93 3.00 16.30
N GLY A 77 5.11 3.54 15.39
CA GLY A 77 4.76 4.95 15.36
C GLY A 77 5.89 5.84 14.83
N ASN A 78 6.05 7.02 15.41
CA ASN A 78 7.09 7.97 15.02
C ASN A 78 8.43 7.61 15.65
N ILE A 79 9.30 6.95 14.88
CA ILE A 79 10.65 6.54 15.30
C ILE A 79 11.75 7.33 14.59
N GLY A 80 11.38 8.21 13.64
CA GLY A 80 12.30 9.07 12.89
C GLY A 80 13.04 8.36 11.75
N ALA A 81 13.70 9.17 10.93
CA ALA A 81 14.32 8.76 9.68
C ALA A 81 15.37 7.64 9.83
N HIS A 82 16.28 7.79 10.82
CA HIS A 82 17.36 6.82 11.02
C HIS A 82 16.83 5.42 11.39
N ALA A 83 15.84 5.34 12.27
CA ALA A 83 15.27 4.08 12.71
C ALA A 83 14.33 3.44 11.67
N ALA A 84 13.81 4.23 10.73
CA ALA A 84 12.99 3.73 9.62
C ALA A 84 13.82 3.03 8.52
N MET A 85 15.13 3.28 8.42
CA MET A 85 16.00 2.75 7.36
C MET A 85 15.89 1.23 7.17
N PRO A 86 15.89 0.37 8.21
CA PRO A 86 15.74 -1.08 8.02
C PRO A 86 14.43 -1.48 7.35
N VAL A 87 13.34 -0.73 7.56
CA VAL A 87 12.04 -0.97 6.90
C VAL A 87 12.13 -0.58 5.44
N MET A 88 12.72 0.59 5.13
CA MET A 88 12.87 1.08 3.76
C MET A 88 13.80 0.20 2.92
N GLU A 89 14.87 -0.36 3.50
CA GLU A 89 15.68 -1.41 2.87
C GLU A 89 14.85 -2.67 2.59
N GLY A 90 14.02 -3.09 3.55
CA GLY A 90 13.09 -4.19 3.35
C GLY A 90 12.15 -3.94 2.17
N LYS A 91 11.57 -2.74 2.08
CA LYS A 91 10.73 -2.34 0.95
C LYS A 91 11.48 -2.40 -0.38
N ALA A 92 12.73 -1.93 -0.43
CA ALA A 92 13.58 -2.00 -1.62
C ALA A 92 13.84 -3.46 -2.06
N VAL A 93 14.11 -4.36 -1.11
CA VAL A 93 14.26 -5.80 -1.37
C VAL A 93 12.97 -6.40 -1.96
N LEU A 94 11.80 -6.04 -1.41
CA LEU A 94 10.52 -6.54 -1.92
C LEU A 94 10.23 -6.04 -3.34
N PHE A 95 10.47 -4.77 -3.65
CA PHE A 95 10.37 -4.24 -5.01
C PHE A 95 11.23 -5.03 -6.00
N LYS A 96 12.48 -5.30 -5.62
CA LYS A 96 13.40 -6.05 -6.47
C LYS A 96 12.99 -7.50 -6.63
N SER A 97 12.68 -8.18 -5.54
CA SER A 97 12.41 -9.63 -5.53
C SER A 97 11.11 -10.00 -6.23
N PHE A 98 10.06 -9.20 -6.06
CA PHE A 98 8.73 -9.51 -6.61
C PHE A 98 8.44 -8.79 -7.93
N GLY A 99 8.91 -7.54 -8.11
CA GLY A 99 8.62 -6.74 -9.30
C GLY A 99 9.78 -6.56 -10.27
N GLY A 100 11.00 -6.97 -9.90
CA GLY A 100 12.19 -6.67 -10.69
C GLY A 100 12.58 -5.18 -10.71
N VAL A 101 11.86 -4.35 -9.96
CA VAL A 101 12.05 -2.89 -9.86
C VAL A 101 13.21 -2.59 -8.91
N ASN A 102 14.15 -1.74 -9.33
CA ASN A 102 15.16 -1.22 -8.43
C ASN A 102 14.54 -0.14 -7.54
N ALA A 103 14.84 -0.17 -6.26
CA ALA A 103 14.33 0.83 -5.31
C ALA A 103 15.47 1.31 -4.41
N VAL A 104 15.51 2.62 -4.17
CA VAL A 104 16.53 3.26 -3.34
C VAL A 104 15.88 3.89 -2.12
N PRO A 105 16.23 3.44 -0.90
CA PRO A 105 15.78 4.05 0.34
C PRO A 105 16.25 5.49 0.48
N ILE A 106 15.33 6.43 0.75
CA ILE A 106 15.58 7.84 1.01
C ILE A 106 14.86 8.24 2.30
N CYS A 107 15.55 8.15 3.42
CA CYS A 107 15.02 8.56 4.73
C CYS A 107 15.37 10.03 4.99
N LEU A 108 14.37 10.88 5.16
CA LEU A 108 14.52 12.32 5.33
C LEU A 108 14.47 12.70 6.81
N ASP A 109 15.51 13.36 7.30
CA ASP A 109 15.58 13.84 8.68
C ASP A 109 14.81 15.17 8.84
N THR A 110 13.57 15.16 8.37
CA THR A 110 12.60 16.25 8.52
C THR A 110 11.19 15.71 8.44
N GLN A 111 10.27 16.32 9.17
CA GLN A 111 8.83 16.07 9.12
C GLN A 111 8.06 17.29 8.60
N ASP A 112 8.76 18.29 8.10
CA ASP A 112 8.14 19.45 7.46
C ASP A 112 7.65 19.12 6.06
N THR A 113 6.37 19.38 5.79
CA THR A 113 5.71 19.07 4.53
C THR A 113 6.40 19.74 3.33
N GLU A 114 6.79 21.03 3.47
CA GLU A 114 7.41 21.78 2.38
C GLU A 114 8.82 21.29 2.08
N GLU A 115 9.59 20.96 3.12
CA GLU A 115 10.93 20.41 2.95
C GLU A 115 10.90 19.02 2.29
N ILE A 116 9.96 18.16 2.69
CA ILE A 116 9.78 16.83 2.07
C ILE A 116 9.44 16.99 0.59
N ILE A 117 8.41 17.80 0.26
CA ILE A 117 7.98 18.04 -1.14
C ILE A 117 9.15 18.58 -1.97
N LYS A 118 9.82 19.62 -1.49
CA LYS A 118 10.96 20.24 -2.18
C LYS A 118 12.09 19.24 -2.41
N THR A 119 12.40 18.41 -1.42
CA THR A 119 13.45 17.41 -1.53
C THR A 119 13.10 16.36 -2.58
N VAL A 120 11.87 15.83 -2.56
CA VAL A 120 11.42 14.82 -3.53
C VAL A 120 11.42 15.38 -4.94
N VAL A 121 10.96 16.61 -5.14
CA VAL A 121 11.01 17.29 -6.47
C VAL A 121 12.44 17.41 -6.96
N ASN A 122 13.39 17.78 -6.09
CA ASN A 122 14.79 17.97 -6.48
C ASN A 122 15.51 16.66 -6.83
N ILE A 123 15.15 15.52 -6.23
CA ILE A 123 15.75 14.22 -6.54
C ILE A 123 15.03 13.46 -7.68
N ALA A 124 13.82 13.84 -8.03
CA ALA A 124 12.99 13.19 -9.04
C ALA A 124 13.67 12.95 -10.40
N PRO A 125 14.58 13.80 -10.89
CA PRO A 125 15.29 13.55 -12.15
C PRO A 125 16.00 12.20 -12.22
N ALA A 126 16.45 11.64 -11.08
CA ALA A 126 17.16 10.37 -10.99
C ALA A 126 16.24 9.14 -11.00
N PHE A 127 14.93 9.33 -10.81
CA PHE A 127 13.97 8.24 -10.60
C PHE A 127 12.85 8.22 -11.64
N GLY A 128 12.36 7.02 -11.94
CA GLY A 128 11.20 6.80 -12.78
C GLY A 128 9.87 6.80 -12.01
N GLY A 129 9.92 6.81 -10.68
CA GLY A 129 8.76 6.88 -9.80
C GLY A 129 9.14 7.11 -8.34
N ILE A 130 8.15 7.50 -7.54
CA ILE A 130 8.30 7.78 -6.10
C ILE A 130 7.31 6.91 -5.32
N ASN A 131 7.82 6.06 -4.43
CA ASN A 131 7.04 5.40 -3.39
C ASN A 131 7.19 6.17 -2.08
N LEU A 132 6.10 6.71 -1.57
CA LEU A 132 6.04 7.29 -0.23
C LEU A 132 5.71 6.17 0.76
N GLU A 133 6.40 6.14 1.90
CA GLU A 133 6.28 5.08 2.89
C GLU A 133 6.34 5.65 4.31
N ASP A 134 5.50 5.14 5.21
CA ASP A 134 5.54 5.43 6.66
C ASP A 134 5.49 6.94 7.01
N ILE A 135 4.79 7.75 6.20
CA ILE A 135 4.55 9.17 6.45
C ILE A 135 3.18 9.34 7.10
N SER A 136 3.13 10.01 8.25
CA SER A 136 1.91 10.12 9.06
C SER A 136 0.81 10.98 8.43
N ALA A 137 -0.45 10.53 8.64
CA ALA A 137 -1.62 11.35 8.32
C ALA A 137 -1.77 12.52 9.33
N PRO A 138 -2.31 13.71 8.91
CA PRO A 138 -2.84 13.97 7.57
C PRO A 138 -1.81 14.46 6.54
N ARG A 139 -0.53 14.66 6.92
CA ARG A 139 0.52 15.21 6.04
C ARG A 139 0.75 14.37 4.79
N CYS A 140 0.68 13.02 4.92
CA CYS A 140 0.88 12.12 3.79
C CYS A 140 -0.08 12.40 2.62
N PHE A 141 -1.31 12.79 2.89
CA PHE A 141 -2.29 13.13 1.85
C PHE A 141 -1.91 14.38 1.07
N GLU A 142 -1.45 15.42 1.77
CA GLU A 142 -1.01 16.67 1.16
C GLU A 142 0.28 16.46 0.35
N ILE A 143 1.26 15.78 0.94
CA ILE A 143 2.54 15.49 0.29
C ILE A 143 2.31 14.73 -1.01
N GLU A 144 1.54 13.65 -0.97
CA GLU A 144 1.25 12.84 -2.17
C GLU A 144 0.50 13.64 -3.23
N SER A 145 -0.56 14.37 -2.85
CA SER A 145 -1.36 15.14 -3.80
C SER A 145 -0.53 16.20 -4.51
N ARG A 146 0.27 16.96 -3.77
CA ARG A 146 1.10 18.02 -4.33
C ARG A 146 2.25 17.46 -5.18
N LEU A 147 2.85 16.35 -4.81
CA LEU A 147 3.88 15.70 -5.62
C LEU A 147 3.32 15.18 -6.95
N LYS A 148 2.09 14.66 -6.96
CA LYS A 148 1.40 14.26 -8.20
C LYS A 148 1.13 15.42 -9.16
N GLU A 149 0.95 16.64 -8.64
CA GLU A 149 0.78 17.85 -9.44
C GLU A 149 2.12 18.42 -9.97
N LEU A 150 3.21 18.22 -9.21
CA LEU A 150 4.53 18.80 -9.49
C LEU A 150 5.42 17.93 -10.36
N LEU A 151 5.16 16.61 -10.40
CA LEU A 151 6.02 15.62 -11.05
C LEU A 151 5.33 14.97 -12.25
N ASP A 152 6.11 14.67 -13.26
CA ASP A 152 5.73 13.93 -14.48
C ASP A 152 6.04 12.42 -14.37
N ILE A 153 6.34 11.92 -13.16
CA ILE A 153 6.56 10.52 -12.82
C ILE A 153 5.56 10.06 -11.76
N PRO A 154 5.18 8.77 -11.72
CA PRO A 154 4.20 8.27 -10.78
C PRO A 154 4.65 8.45 -9.32
N VAL A 155 3.74 8.99 -8.51
CA VAL A 155 3.86 9.09 -7.05
C VAL A 155 2.77 8.24 -6.42
N PHE A 156 3.15 7.40 -5.46
CA PHE A 156 2.24 6.45 -4.84
C PHE A 156 2.62 6.25 -3.37
N HIS A 157 1.64 6.38 -2.47
CA HIS A 157 1.84 6.13 -1.05
C HIS A 157 1.32 4.72 -0.73
N ASP A 158 2.24 3.79 -0.47
CA ASP A 158 1.86 2.37 -0.35
C ASP A 158 0.96 2.06 0.84
N ASP A 159 1.19 2.67 2.01
CA ASP A 159 0.32 2.49 3.19
C ASP A 159 -1.13 2.92 2.95
N GLN A 160 -1.34 3.84 2.01
CA GLN A 160 -2.67 4.23 1.57
C GLN A 160 -3.19 3.25 0.52
N HIS A 161 -2.56 3.24 -0.63
CA HIS A 161 -3.11 2.66 -1.83
C HIS A 161 -2.81 1.17 -2.01
N GLY A 162 -1.61 0.70 -1.63
CA GLY A 162 -1.28 -0.72 -1.67
C GLY A 162 -2.20 -1.52 -0.77
N THR A 163 -2.37 -1.06 0.46
CA THR A 163 -3.31 -1.66 1.42
C THR A 163 -4.75 -1.63 0.89
N ALA A 164 -5.21 -0.50 0.35
CA ALA A 164 -6.57 -0.37 -0.18
C ALA A 164 -6.84 -1.34 -1.35
N ILE A 165 -5.87 -1.52 -2.24
CA ILE A 165 -5.98 -2.42 -3.40
C ILE A 165 -6.12 -3.88 -2.93
N VAL A 166 -5.30 -4.32 -1.98
CA VAL A 166 -5.35 -5.70 -1.49
C VAL A 166 -6.63 -5.96 -0.70
N VAL A 167 -7.07 -5.00 0.13
CA VAL A 167 -8.35 -5.09 0.84
C VAL A 167 -9.51 -5.21 -0.14
N LEU A 168 -9.55 -4.37 -1.18
CA LEU A 168 -10.59 -4.45 -2.20
C LEU A 168 -10.55 -5.81 -2.93
N ALA A 169 -9.37 -6.30 -3.31
CA ALA A 169 -9.23 -7.62 -3.94
C ALA A 169 -9.79 -8.75 -3.07
N GLY A 170 -9.47 -8.74 -1.77
CA GLY A 170 -10.01 -9.71 -0.82
C GLY A 170 -11.52 -9.57 -0.63
N ILE A 171 -12.04 -8.34 -0.59
CA ILE A 171 -13.50 -8.11 -0.49
C ILE A 171 -14.22 -8.60 -1.75
N ILE A 172 -13.69 -8.37 -2.96
CA ILE A 172 -14.27 -8.86 -4.21
C ILE A 172 -14.51 -10.38 -4.14
N ASN A 173 -13.51 -11.14 -3.74
CA ASN A 173 -13.64 -12.58 -3.61
C ASN A 173 -14.44 -12.99 -2.37
N GLY A 174 -14.33 -12.27 -1.26
CA GLY A 174 -15.16 -12.47 -0.08
C GLY A 174 -16.66 -12.32 -0.38
N LEU A 175 -17.04 -11.35 -1.22
CA LEU A 175 -18.43 -11.19 -1.68
C LEU A 175 -18.90 -12.41 -2.49
N LYS A 176 -18.07 -12.95 -3.39
CA LYS A 176 -18.41 -14.17 -4.15
C LYS A 176 -18.61 -15.36 -3.21
N VAL A 177 -17.71 -15.57 -2.23
CA VAL A 177 -17.79 -16.67 -1.24
C VAL A 177 -19.04 -16.58 -0.38
N THR A 178 -19.49 -15.35 -0.05
CA THR A 178 -20.63 -15.11 0.84
C THR A 178 -21.94 -14.89 0.09
N GLY A 179 -21.89 -14.76 -1.24
CA GLY A 179 -23.07 -14.47 -2.06
C GLY A 179 -23.65 -13.07 -1.85
N LYS A 180 -22.85 -12.13 -1.33
CA LYS A 180 -23.28 -10.75 -1.07
C LYS A 180 -22.98 -9.84 -2.25
N THR A 181 -23.75 -8.75 -2.37
CA THR A 181 -23.56 -7.71 -3.39
C THR A 181 -23.01 -6.43 -2.76
N LYS A 182 -22.11 -5.73 -3.47
CA LYS A 182 -21.49 -4.50 -2.97
C LYS A 182 -22.49 -3.37 -2.72
N GLU A 183 -23.57 -3.35 -3.49
CA GLU A 183 -24.59 -2.31 -3.42
C GLU A 183 -25.40 -2.37 -2.11
N GLU A 184 -25.60 -3.58 -1.56
CA GLU A 184 -26.37 -3.83 -0.36
C GLU A 184 -25.51 -3.92 0.91
N CYS A 185 -24.23 -4.21 0.75
CA CYS A 185 -23.32 -4.39 1.88
C CYS A 185 -23.15 -3.11 2.70
N LYS A 186 -23.25 -3.28 4.02
CA LYS A 186 -22.86 -2.28 5.02
C LYS A 186 -21.41 -2.55 5.44
N VAL A 187 -20.53 -1.60 5.18
CA VAL A 187 -19.11 -1.68 5.46
C VAL A 187 -18.74 -0.77 6.62
N VAL A 188 -18.02 -1.30 7.59
CA VAL A 188 -17.44 -0.56 8.71
C VAL A 188 -15.93 -0.55 8.57
N ILE A 189 -15.34 0.66 8.48
CA ILE A 189 -13.89 0.89 8.46
C ILE A 189 -13.50 1.45 9.82
N ASN A 190 -12.70 0.75 10.58
CA ASN A 190 -12.22 1.23 11.87
C ASN A 190 -10.74 1.59 11.82
N GLY A 191 -10.47 2.89 11.99
CA GLY A 191 -9.20 3.55 11.77
C GLY A 191 -9.32 4.57 10.64
N ALA A 192 -9.39 5.87 10.98
CA ALA A 192 -9.55 6.96 10.03
C ALA A 192 -8.20 7.66 9.71
N GLY A 193 -7.13 6.87 9.66
CA GLY A 193 -5.79 7.29 9.24
C GLY A 193 -5.57 7.10 7.74
N SER A 194 -4.30 7.03 7.32
CA SER A 194 -3.89 6.90 5.91
C SER A 194 -4.58 5.72 5.21
N ALA A 195 -4.45 4.52 5.75
CA ALA A 195 -5.04 3.31 5.16
C ALA A 195 -6.57 3.35 5.15
N GLY A 196 -7.22 3.69 6.27
CA GLY A 196 -8.67 3.69 6.37
C GLY A 196 -9.35 4.67 5.41
N VAL A 197 -8.77 5.87 5.23
CA VAL A 197 -9.25 6.84 4.25
C VAL A 197 -9.09 6.30 2.81
N ALA A 198 -7.93 5.73 2.48
CA ALA A 198 -7.68 5.21 1.14
C ALA A 198 -8.57 4.00 0.82
N ILE A 199 -8.74 3.07 1.76
CA ILE A 199 -9.67 1.94 1.63
C ILE A 199 -11.09 2.44 1.38
N THR A 200 -11.56 3.39 2.19
CA THR A 200 -12.88 3.96 2.05
C THR A 200 -13.09 4.59 0.66
N LYS A 201 -12.15 5.42 0.20
CA LYS A 201 -12.21 6.03 -1.13
C LYS A 201 -12.27 4.98 -2.24
N LEU A 202 -11.43 3.96 -2.18
CA LEU A 202 -11.39 2.93 -3.22
C LEU A 202 -12.67 2.07 -3.23
N LEU A 203 -13.23 1.74 -2.06
CA LEU A 203 -14.50 1.03 -1.96
C LEU A 203 -15.68 1.84 -2.54
N LEU A 204 -15.73 3.13 -2.24
CA LEU A 204 -16.75 4.03 -2.81
C LEU A 204 -16.60 4.12 -4.33
N THR A 205 -15.38 4.26 -4.85
CA THR A 205 -15.10 4.26 -6.29
C THR A 205 -15.46 2.94 -6.95
N TYR A 206 -15.28 1.81 -6.27
CA TYR A 206 -15.71 0.49 -6.75
C TYR A 206 -17.23 0.31 -6.75
N GLY A 207 -17.98 1.14 -6.01
CA GLY A 207 -19.45 1.18 -6.03
C GLY A 207 -20.13 0.77 -4.75
N PHE A 208 -19.42 0.59 -3.63
CA PHE A 208 -20.05 0.47 -2.31
C PHE A 208 -20.77 1.78 -1.97
N LYS A 209 -21.96 1.69 -1.35
CA LYS A 209 -22.78 2.86 -1.02
C LYS A 209 -22.88 3.12 0.48
N ASN A 210 -22.78 2.06 1.29
CA ASN A 210 -23.06 2.12 2.73
C ASN A 210 -21.76 1.90 3.50
N VAL A 211 -20.90 2.92 3.55
CA VAL A 211 -19.63 2.88 4.29
C VAL A 211 -19.72 3.79 5.51
N THR A 212 -19.37 3.25 6.67
CA THR A 212 -19.26 3.97 7.94
C THR A 212 -17.82 3.92 8.42
N MET A 213 -17.24 5.06 8.72
CA MET A 213 -15.90 5.15 9.32
C MET A 213 -16.01 5.32 10.84
N CYS A 214 -15.12 4.66 11.54
CA CYS A 214 -14.94 4.78 12.99
C CYS A 214 -13.49 5.12 13.35
N ASP A 215 -13.31 5.75 14.49
CA ASP A 215 -12.02 5.90 15.14
C ASP A 215 -12.14 5.59 16.65
N LYS A 216 -11.16 5.99 17.44
CA LYS A 216 -11.17 5.78 18.91
C LYS A 216 -12.35 6.44 19.63
N SER A 217 -13.01 7.42 19.02
CA SER A 217 -14.20 8.10 19.57
C SER A 217 -15.52 7.43 19.16
N GLY A 218 -15.49 6.41 18.31
CA GLY A 218 -16.63 5.72 17.76
C GLY A 218 -16.95 6.09 16.32
N ILE A 219 -18.23 6.10 15.96
CA ILE A 219 -18.71 6.41 14.60
C ILE A 219 -18.43 7.87 14.27
N LEU A 220 -17.71 8.10 13.16
CA LEU A 220 -17.46 9.43 12.65
C LEU A 220 -18.67 9.99 11.90
N SER A 221 -18.99 11.24 12.16
CA SER A 221 -20.09 11.98 11.55
C SER A 221 -19.69 13.45 11.33
N LYS A 222 -20.52 14.19 10.62
CA LYS A 222 -20.32 15.64 10.43
C LYS A 222 -20.24 16.44 11.74
N ASN A 223 -20.79 15.87 12.83
CA ASN A 223 -20.80 16.50 14.15
C ASN A 223 -19.65 16.03 15.05
N SER A 224 -18.78 15.15 14.58
CA SER A 224 -17.63 14.69 15.35
C SER A 224 -16.61 15.81 15.53
N GLU A 225 -16.12 15.97 16.76
CA GLU A 225 -15.10 16.96 17.11
C GLU A 225 -13.69 16.48 16.78
N GLY A 226 -12.76 17.41 16.58
CA GLY A 226 -11.34 17.08 16.42
C GLY A 226 -10.94 16.44 15.10
N LEU A 227 -11.85 16.34 14.12
CA LEU A 227 -11.55 15.79 12.81
C LEU A 227 -10.53 16.66 12.06
N ASN A 228 -9.51 16.02 11.48
CA ASN A 228 -8.63 16.70 10.54
C ASN A 228 -9.36 16.98 9.21
N TRP A 229 -8.73 17.75 8.33
CA TRP A 229 -9.34 18.19 7.06
C TRP A 229 -9.73 17.03 6.14
N MET A 230 -8.93 15.96 6.10
CA MET A 230 -9.24 14.77 5.30
C MET A 230 -10.42 13.99 5.88
N GLN A 231 -10.45 13.77 7.19
CA GLN A 231 -11.58 13.14 7.86
C GLN A 231 -12.89 13.92 7.66
N LYS A 232 -12.82 15.26 7.73
CA LYS A 232 -13.99 16.12 7.43
C LYS A 232 -14.50 15.89 6.02
N SER A 233 -13.62 15.83 5.02
CA SER A 233 -14.04 15.58 3.63
C SER A 233 -14.68 14.20 3.45
N MET A 234 -14.25 13.19 4.22
CA MET A 234 -14.84 11.86 4.18
C MET A 234 -16.28 11.82 4.73
N MET A 235 -16.63 12.74 5.63
CA MET A 235 -18.00 12.81 6.19
C MET A 235 -19.06 13.27 5.17
N ASP A 236 -18.65 13.80 4.03
CA ASP A 236 -19.58 14.13 2.94
C ASP A 236 -19.98 12.91 2.10
N VAL A 237 -19.21 11.82 2.17
CA VAL A 237 -19.39 10.61 1.34
C VAL A 237 -19.57 9.33 2.16
N THR A 238 -19.43 9.38 3.48
CA THR A 238 -19.61 8.25 4.40
C THR A 238 -20.67 8.56 5.44
N ASN A 239 -21.21 7.51 6.09
CA ASN A 239 -22.21 7.65 7.16
C ASN A 239 -23.35 8.64 6.80
N LEU A 240 -23.90 8.50 5.60
CA LEU A 240 -24.92 9.41 5.07
C LEU A 240 -26.22 9.42 5.89
N GLU A 241 -26.44 8.37 6.68
CA GLU A 241 -27.57 8.28 7.62
C GLU A 241 -27.35 9.07 8.91
N GLY A 242 -26.14 9.62 9.13
CA GLY A 242 -25.82 10.39 10.32
C GLY A 242 -25.82 9.58 11.62
N LYS A 243 -25.47 8.30 11.56
CA LYS A 243 -25.36 7.41 12.73
C LYS A 243 -24.30 7.95 13.69
N THR A 244 -24.55 7.73 14.98
CA THR A 244 -23.63 8.02 16.08
C THR A 244 -23.54 6.82 17.00
N GLY A 245 -22.53 6.74 17.82
CA GLY A 245 -22.33 5.65 18.76
C GLY A 245 -20.91 5.08 18.74
N SER A 246 -20.75 3.96 19.38
CA SER A 246 -19.47 3.24 19.48
C SER A 246 -19.17 2.38 18.24
N LEU A 247 -18.01 1.77 18.20
CA LEU A 247 -17.69 0.73 17.21
C LEU A 247 -18.65 -0.46 17.30
N ALA A 248 -19.10 -0.83 18.51
CA ALA A 248 -20.10 -1.90 18.69
C ALA A 248 -21.41 -1.56 18.00
N ASP A 249 -21.88 -0.30 18.10
CA ASP A 249 -23.10 0.17 17.44
C ASP A 249 -22.93 0.18 15.90
N ALA A 250 -21.74 0.49 15.39
CA ALA A 250 -21.46 0.45 13.96
C ALA A 250 -21.53 -0.97 13.39
N LEU A 251 -21.09 -1.97 14.17
CA LEU A 251 -21.06 -3.38 13.74
C LEU A 251 -22.44 -4.05 13.71
N VAL A 252 -23.45 -3.48 14.36
CA VAL A 252 -24.81 -4.04 14.32
C VAL A 252 -25.33 -4.07 12.87
N GLY A 253 -25.55 -5.27 12.35
CA GLY A 253 -26.01 -5.49 10.97
C GLY A 253 -25.01 -5.09 9.89
N ALA A 254 -23.72 -4.99 10.21
CA ALA A 254 -22.66 -4.81 9.22
C ALA A 254 -22.35 -6.13 8.50
N ASP A 255 -22.00 -6.05 7.22
CA ASP A 255 -21.60 -7.19 6.38
C ASP A 255 -20.10 -7.34 6.30
N VAL A 256 -19.39 -6.22 6.29
CA VAL A 256 -17.93 -6.16 6.16
C VAL A 256 -17.36 -5.28 7.25
N PHE A 257 -16.35 -5.77 7.94
CA PHE A 257 -15.50 -5.01 8.85
C PHE A 257 -14.07 -4.97 8.33
N VAL A 258 -13.48 -3.79 8.29
CA VAL A 258 -12.06 -3.59 8.01
C VAL A 258 -11.42 -2.80 9.15
N GLY A 259 -10.53 -3.43 9.89
CA GLY A 259 -9.76 -2.81 10.97
C GLY A 259 -8.35 -2.45 10.50
N VAL A 260 -7.98 -1.19 10.69
CA VAL A 260 -6.63 -0.63 10.46
C VAL A 260 -6.24 0.29 11.62
N SER A 261 -6.40 -0.19 12.84
CA SER A 261 -6.36 0.67 14.04
C SER A 261 -5.52 0.08 15.18
N ALA A 262 -6.15 -0.57 16.13
CA ALA A 262 -5.52 -1.02 17.37
C ALA A 262 -5.87 -2.49 17.70
N PRO A 263 -5.00 -3.22 18.41
CA PRO A 263 -5.22 -4.61 18.72
C PRO A 263 -6.39 -4.83 19.70
N ASN A 264 -7.08 -5.99 19.55
CA ASN A 264 -8.05 -6.50 20.51
C ASN A 264 -9.25 -5.58 20.81
N ILE A 265 -9.65 -4.73 19.86
CA ILE A 265 -10.78 -3.80 20.07
C ILE A 265 -12.12 -4.35 19.60
N VAL A 266 -12.13 -5.45 18.85
CA VAL A 266 -13.34 -6.16 18.42
C VAL A 266 -13.53 -7.42 19.25
N THR A 267 -14.72 -7.60 19.82
CA THR A 267 -15.06 -8.76 20.64
C THR A 267 -15.92 -9.78 19.87
N ALA A 268 -15.96 -11.02 20.34
CA ALA A 268 -16.85 -12.03 19.79
C ALA A 268 -18.33 -11.60 19.80
N ASP A 269 -18.76 -10.88 20.84
CA ASP A 269 -20.15 -10.42 20.95
C ASP A 269 -20.44 -9.32 19.91
N MET A 270 -19.50 -8.45 19.60
CA MET A 270 -19.64 -7.51 18.48
C MET A 270 -19.80 -8.24 17.14
N VAL A 271 -19.00 -9.28 16.89
CA VAL A 271 -19.11 -10.07 15.64
C VAL A 271 -20.48 -10.76 15.53
N LYS A 272 -21.04 -11.28 16.63
CA LYS A 272 -22.38 -11.88 16.64
C LYS A 272 -23.50 -10.92 16.26
N THR A 273 -23.28 -9.60 16.38
CA THR A 273 -24.28 -8.58 15.97
C THR A 273 -24.22 -8.25 14.48
N MET A 274 -23.16 -8.66 13.79
CA MET A 274 -23.03 -8.48 12.34
C MET A 274 -24.03 -9.36 11.57
N ASN A 275 -24.23 -9.06 10.32
CA ASN A 275 -25.04 -9.89 9.43
C ASN A 275 -24.40 -11.28 9.27
N LYS A 276 -25.25 -12.27 8.95
CA LYS A 276 -24.80 -13.63 8.65
C LYS A 276 -23.73 -13.61 7.55
N ASP A 277 -22.77 -14.53 7.66
CA ASP A 277 -21.65 -14.68 6.72
C ASP A 277 -20.83 -13.38 6.59
N ALA A 278 -20.52 -12.73 7.71
CA ALA A 278 -19.72 -11.52 7.74
C ALA A 278 -18.29 -11.73 7.21
N ILE A 279 -17.74 -10.70 6.58
CA ILE A 279 -16.36 -10.62 6.12
C ILE A 279 -15.59 -9.71 7.08
N ILE A 280 -14.47 -10.18 7.64
CA ILE A 280 -13.68 -9.44 8.62
C ILE A 280 -12.22 -9.38 8.17
N PHE A 281 -11.69 -8.19 7.97
CA PHE A 281 -10.27 -7.93 7.78
C PHE A 281 -9.72 -7.16 8.97
N ALA A 282 -9.01 -7.88 9.86
CA ALA A 282 -8.42 -7.34 11.08
C ALA A 282 -6.90 -7.19 10.87
N MET A 283 -6.45 -5.98 10.51
CA MET A 283 -5.13 -5.77 9.96
C MET A 283 -4.15 -5.05 10.90
N ALA A 284 -4.54 -4.77 12.15
CA ALA A 284 -3.62 -4.22 13.14
C ALA A 284 -2.43 -5.18 13.37
N ASN A 285 -1.24 -4.63 13.49
CA ASN A 285 0.01 -5.38 13.66
C ASN A 285 0.72 -4.94 14.96
N PRO A 286 1.36 -5.88 15.69
CA PRO A 286 1.50 -7.32 15.40
C PRO A 286 0.29 -8.16 15.84
N VAL A 287 -0.64 -7.60 16.58
CA VAL A 287 -1.86 -8.26 17.05
C VAL A 287 -3.07 -7.64 16.36
N PRO A 288 -3.94 -8.45 15.72
CA PRO A 288 -5.11 -7.94 15.02
C PRO A 288 -6.19 -7.39 15.97
N GLU A 289 -7.17 -6.66 15.43
CA GLU A 289 -8.34 -6.15 16.16
C GLU A 289 -9.16 -7.27 16.81
N ILE A 290 -9.17 -8.45 16.18
CA ILE A 290 -9.73 -9.71 16.70
C ILE A 290 -8.95 -10.87 16.09
N MET A 291 -8.71 -11.90 16.89
CA MET A 291 -8.04 -13.12 16.40
C MET A 291 -8.98 -13.89 15.45
N PRO A 292 -8.44 -14.48 14.35
CA PRO A 292 -9.25 -15.15 13.33
C PRO A 292 -10.10 -16.30 13.85
N ASP A 293 -9.60 -17.10 14.75
CA ASP A 293 -10.31 -18.20 15.40
C ASP A 293 -11.50 -17.71 16.22
N VAL A 294 -11.32 -16.61 16.96
CA VAL A 294 -12.39 -15.96 17.74
C VAL A 294 -13.47 -15.38 16.83
N ALA A 295 -13.07 -14.70 15.75
CA ALA A 295 -14.00 -14.12 14.77
C ALA A 295 -14.83 -15.20 14.06
N LYS A 296 -14.19 -16.29 13.63
CA LYS A 296 -14.88 -17.45 13.00
C LYS A 296 -15.83 -18.14 13.99
N ALA A 297 -15.40 -18.37 15.21
CA ALA A 297 -16.25 -18.95 16.25
C ALA A 297 -17.48 -18.08 16.57
N ALA A 298 -17.37 -16.76 16.39
CA ALA A 298 -18.46 -15.81 16.58
C ALA A 298 -19.40 -15.68 15.36
N GLY A 299 -19.11 -16.33 14.23
CA GLY A 299 -19.99 -16.37 13.06
C GLY A 299 -19.49 -15.65 11.82
N ALA A 300 -18.27 -15.11 11.82
CA ALA A 300 -17.65 -14.57 10.61
C ALA A 300 -17.35 -15.70 9.61
N ARG A 301 -17.73 -15.51 8.34
CA ARG A 301 -17.50 -16.49 7.28
C ARG A 301 -16.09 -16.37 6.70
N VAL A 302 -15.66 -15.18 6.38
CA VAL A 302 -14.35 -14.89 5.81
C VAL A 302 -13.57 -14.01 6.77
N VAL A 303 -12.36 -14.44 7.13
CA VAL A 303 -11.48 -13.66 7.99
C VAL A 303 -10.10 -13.57 7.35
N GLY A 304 -9.58 -12.34 7.22
CA GLY A 304 -8.23 -12.04 6.78
C GLY A 304 -7.48 -11.16 7.80
N THR A 305 -6.16 -11.26 7.82
CA THR A 305 -5.30 -10.45 8.68
C THR A 305 -4.02 -10.05 7.95
N GLY A 306 -3.25 -9.11 8.51
CA GLY A 306 -1.90 -8.79 8.01
C GLY A 306 -0.85 -9.88 8.30
N ARG A 307 -1.17 -10.89 9.12
CA ARG A 307 -0.25 -11.93 9.57
C ARG A 307 -0.13 -13.06 8.55
N SER A 308 1.10 -13.53 8.34
CA SER A 308 1.42 -14.64 7.42
C SER A 308 1.15 -16.05 8.00
N ASP A 309 0.87 -16.15 9.29
CA ASP A 309 0.57 -17.42 9.95
C ASP A 309 -0.92 -17.79 9.96
N PHE A 310 -1.76 -17.00 9.29
CA PHE A 310 -3.18 -17.26 9.08
C PHE A 310 -3.55 -17.24 7.60
N PRO A 311 -4.64 -17.94 7.20
CA PRO A 311 -5.20 -17.82 5.86
C PRO A 311 -5.61 -16.39 5.49
N ASN A 312 -5.70 -16.10 4.19
CA ASN A 312 -6.12 -14.80 3.67
C ASN A 312 -5.24 -13.65 4.16
N GLN A 313 -3.93 -13.80 4.06
CA GLN A 313 -3.02 -12.72 4.42
C GLN A 313 -3.27 -11.50 3.55
N VAL A 314 -3.63 -10.39 4.16
CA VAL A 314 -3.79 -9.07 3.52
C VAL A 314 -2.45 -8.36 3.62
N ASN A 315 -1.66 -8.42 2.54
CA ASN A 315 -0.31 -7.86 2.50
C ASN A 315 -0.13 -7.06 1.21
N ASN A 316 0.26 -5.79 1.31
CA ASN A 316 0.48 -4.89 0.17
C ASN A 316 1.57 -5.35 -0.80
N VAL A 317 2.42 -6.32 -0.40
CA VAL A 317 3.44 -6.93 -1.26
C VAL A 317 2.86 -7.57 -2.54
N ILE A 318 1.60 -7.97 -2.55
CA ILE A 318 0.94 -8.48 -3.75
C ILE A 318 0.39 -7.36 -4.67
N ALA A 319 0.55 -6.08 -4.30
CA ALA A 319 0.09 -4.94 -5.10
C ALA A 319 1.25 -4.09 -5.61
N PHE A 320 2.01 -3.42 -4.70
CA PHE A 320 2.92 -2.34 -5.06
C PHE A 320 4.04 -2.74 -6.04
N PRO A 321 4.64 -3.95 -5.99
CA PRO A 321 5.70 -4.28 -6.94
C PRO A 321 5.19 -4.35 -8.38
N GLY A 322 4.03 -4.96 -8.58
CA GLY A 322 3.38 -5.05 -9.89
C GLY A 322 2.88 -3.69 -10.40
N ILE A 323 2.34 -2.85 -9.51
CA ILE A 323 1.90 -1.50 -9.86
C ILE A 323 3.06 -0.66 -10.40
N PHE A 324 4.17 -0.61 -9.67
CA PHE A 324 5.34 0.16 -10.14
C PHE A 324 6.00 -0.48 -11.36
N LYS A 325 6.04 -1.82 -11.45
CA LYS A 325 6.50 -2.51 -12.67
C LYS A 325 5.69 -2.04 -13.88
N GLY A 326 4.37 -2.12 -13.82
CA GLY A 326 3.50 -1.69 -14.91
C GLY A 326 3.60 -0.19 -15.22
N ALA A 327 3.67 0.65 -14.19
CA ALA A 327 3.81 2.08 -14.37
C ALA A 327 5.15 2.47 -15.04
N LEU A 328 6.26 1.82 -14.66
CA LEU A 328 7.58 2.08 -15.27
C LEU A 328 7.68 1.53 -16.69
N GLU A 329 7.25 0.28 -16.94
CA GLU A 329 7.29 -0.35 -18.26
C GLU A 329 6.38 0.38 -19.25
N GLY A 330 5.21 0.82 -18.80
CA GLY A 330 4.25 1.57 -19.63
C GLY A 330 4.51 3.09 -19.67
N ARG A 331 5.50 3.61 -18.93
CA ARG A 331 5.82 5.05 -18.89
C ARG A 331 4.65 5.90 -18.38
N ALA A 332 3.92 5.41 -17.40
CA ALA A 332 2.85 6.17 -16.75
C ALA A 332 3.41 7.41 -16.04
N THR A 333 2.72 8.53 -16.18
CA THR A 333 3.02 9.74 -15.39
C THR A 333 2.30 9.75 -14.05
N GLN A 334 1.20 8.98 -13.94
CA GLN A 334 0.41 8.86 -12.71
C GLN A 334 -0.13 7.43 -12.56
N ILE A 335 -0.40 7.01 -11.33
CA ILE A 335 -1.17 5.81 -11.01
C ILE A 335 -2.59 6.27 -10.68
N THR A 336 -3.52 6.04 -11.61
CA THR A 336 -4.91 6.54 -11.52
C THR A 336 -5.79 5.63 -10.64
N GLU A 337 -6.99 6.11 -10.29
CA GLU A 337 -7.96 5.30 -9.56
C GLU A 337 -8.40 4.07 -10.37
N GLU A 338 -8.55 4.21 -11.70
CA GLU A 338 -8.87 3.11 -12.61
C GLU A 338 -7.78 2.04 -12.61
N MET A 339 -6.50 2.43 -12.58
CA MET A 339 -5.37 1.49 -12.47
C MET A 339 -5.39 0.74 -11.15
N LYS A 340 -5.76 1.39 -10.04
CA LYS A 340 -5.88 0.75 -8.72
C LYS A 340 -7.03 -0.27 -8.70
N LEU A 341 -8.19 0.09 -9.29
CA LEU A 341 -9.31 -0.83 -9.45
C LEU A 341 -8.95 -2.03 -10.33
N ALA A 342 -8.25 -1.79 -11.43
CA ALA A 342 -7.79 -2.85 -12.32
C ALA A 342 -6.81 -3.79 -11.61
N ALA A 343 -5.87 -3.24 -10.83
CA ALA A 343 -4.95 -4.02 -10.01
C ALA A 343 -5.68 -4.90 -8.98
N ALA A 344 -6.68 -4.34 -8.29
CA ALA A 344 -7.48 -5.11 -7.32
C ALA A 344 -8.26 -6.26 -7.99
N ASN A 345 -8.88 -6.00 -9.14
CA ASN A 345 -9.58 -7.04 -9.91
C ASN A 345 -8.61 -8.11 -10.44
N ALA A 346 -7.43 -7.69 -10.89
CA ALA A 346 -6.39 -8.60 -11.39
C ALA A 346 -5.88 -9.53 -10.28
N ILE A 347 -5.62 -8.99 -9.07
CA ILE A 347 -5.25 -9.79 -7.89
C ILE A 347 -6.37 -10.76 -7.53
N ALA A 348 -7.62 -10.29 -7.44
CA ALA A 348 -8.76 -11.14 -7.13
C ALA A 348 -8.96 -12.26 -8.16
N GLY A 349 -8.73 -11.98 -9.43
CA GLY A 349 -8.85 -12.94 -10.53
C GLY A 349 -7.78 -14.02 -10.58
N LEU A 350 -6.70 -13.90 -9.79
CA LEU A 350 -5.66 -14.93 -9.70
C LEU A 350 -6.11 -16.16 -8.92
N VAL A 351 -7.10 -16.04 -8.06
CA VAL A 351 -7.71 -17.19 -7.38
C VAL A 351 -8.84 -17.72 -8.27
N PRO A 352 -8.70 -18.95 -8.82
CA PRO A 352 -9.75 -19.54 -9.66
C PRO A 352 -11.07 -19.72 -8.91
N GLU A 353 -12.19 -19.62 -9.60
CA GLU A 353 -13.52 -19.71 -8.95
C GLU A 353 -13.73 -21.06 -8.24
N GLU A 354 -13.20 -22.15 -8.79
CA GLU A 354 -13.25 -23.49 -8.20
C GLU A 354 -12.41 -23.63 -6.93
N GLU A 355 -11.43 -22.77 -6.72
CA GLU A 355 -10.58 -22.74 -5.52
C GLU A 355 -11.05 -21.74 -4.47
N LEU A 356 -12.00 -20.84 -4.82
CA LEU A 356 -12.51 -19.85 -3.90
C LEU A 356 -13.27 -20.50 -2.74
N ASN A 357 -12.83 -20.17 -1.53
CA ASN A 357 -13.49 -20.56 -0.30
C ASN A 357 -13.13 -19.58 0.83
N GLU A 358 -13.72 -19.76 2.02
CA GLU A 358 -13.51 -18.85 3.15
C GLU A 358 -12.05 -18.73 3.64
N ASN A 359 -11.17 -19.63 3.22
CA ASN A 359 -9.75 -19.62 3.59
C ASN A 359 -8.83 -19.31 2.40
N ASN A 360 -9.38 -19.09 1.20
CA ASN A 360 -8.61 -18.83 -0.03
C ASN A 360 -9.31 -17.77 -0.88
N ILE A 361 -9.15 -16.49 -0.50
CA ILE A 361 -9.74 -15.33 -1.21
C ILE A 361 -8.68 -14.42 -1.85
N LEU A 362 -7.41 -14.62 -1.55
CA LEU A 362 -6.29 -13.85 -2.08
C LEU A 362 -5.17 -14.81 -2.52
N PRO A 363 -4.40 -14.48 -3.56
CA PRO A 363 -3.21 -15.25 -3.89
C PRO A 363 -2.17 -15.15 -2.78
N GLU A 364 -1.31 -16.16 -2.68
CA GLU A 364 -0.18 -16.12 -1.77
C GLU A 364 0.83 -15.04 -2.18
N ALA A 365 1.54 -14.45 -1.20
CA ALA A 365 2.53 -13.41 -1.44
C ALA A 365 3.67 -13.85 -2.38
N PHE A 366 3.95 -15.15 -2.43
CA PHE A 366 5.01 -15.75 -3.25
C PHE A 366 4.52 -16.31 -4.59
N ASP A 367 3.25 -16.12 -4.96
CA ASP A 367 2.76 -16.51 -6.27
C ASP A 367 3.47 -15.68 -7.37
N PRO A 368 4.28 -16.32 -8.23
CA PRO A 368 5.11 -15.60 -9.20
C PRO A 368 4.30 -14.87 -10.28
N ARG A 369 3.02 -15.16 -10.41
CA ARG A 369 2.13 -14.53 -11.41
C ARG A 369 1.68 -13.14 -11.00
N VAL A 370 1.67 -12.85 -9.68
CA VAL A 370 1.04 -11.64 -9.13
C VAL A 370 1.58 -10.36 -9.75
N ALA A 371 2.90 -10.18 -9.73
CA ALA A 371 3.50 -8.94 -10.21
C ALA A 371 3.24 -8.68 -11.70
N ASP A 372 3.30 -9.73 -12.53
CA ASP A 372 3.09 -9.61 -13.98
C ASP A 372 1.63 -9.32 -14.32
N VAL A 373 0.69 -9.98 -13.63
CA VAL A 373 -0.75 -9.76 -13.85
C VAL A 373 -1.16 -8.35 -13.41
N VAL A 374 -0.67 -7.88 -12.28
CA VAL A 374 -0.89 -6.50 -11.82
C VAL A 374 -0.25 -5.49 -12.75
N ALA A 375 1.00 -5.70 -13.18
CA ALA A 375 1.70 -4.83 -14.11
C ALA A 375 0.94 -4.71 -15.43
N LYS A 376 0.49 -5.83 -15.98
CA LYS A 376 -0.34 -5.83 -17.20
C LYS A 376 -1.62 -5.03 -17.02
N ALA A 377 -2.35 -5.23 -15.91
CA ALA A 377 -3.59 -4.51 -15.64
C ALA A 377 -3.39 -2.98 -15.55
N VAL A 378 -2.24 -2.54 -15.04
CA VAL A 378 -1.86 -1.12 -15.02
C VAL A 378 -1.52 -0.62 -16.41
N MET A 379 -0.68 -1.37 -17.16
CA MET A 379 -0.25 -0.98 -18.51
C MET A 379 -1.41 -0.87 -19.51
N ASP A 380 -2.39 -1.75 -19.42
CA ASP A 380 -3.56 -1.76 -20.31
C ASP A 380 -4.41 -0.46 -20.21
N LEU A 381 -4.20 0.36 -19.18
CA LEU A 381 -4.87 1.63 -18.93
C LEU A 381 -4.00 2.86 -19.22
N ILE A 382 -2.75 2.68 -19.63
CA ILE A 382 -1.87 3.80 -20.02
C ILE A 382 -2.23 4.23 -21.44
N LYS A 383 -2.50 5.51 -21.60
CA LYS A 383 -2.90 6.13 -22.88
C LYS A 383 -1.70 6.78 -23.56
#